data_ddf2f41eb4a32e76f5bb3dcc588159da
#
_entry.id   ddf2f41eb4a32e76f5bb3dcc588159da
#
_cell.length_a   1.000
_cell.length_b   1.000
_cell.length_c   1.000
_cell.angle_alpha   90.00
_cell.angle_beta   90.00
_cell.angle_gamma   90.00
#
_symmetry.space_group_name_H-M   'P 1'
#
loop_
_entity.id
_entity.type
_entity.pdbx_description
1 polymer ?
#
loop_
_entity_poly.entity_id
_entity_poly.type
_entity_poly.pdbx_seq_one_letter_code
_entity_poly.pdbx_strand_id
1 'polypeptide(L)'
;MSGKVVKVSGPLVVATGLSDANMSDVVRVGPQRLIGEILTMKGDTASIQVYEETSGLGPGAEVITTGAPMSVELGPGMIEGIYDGIQRPLEKIVEKVGDCITRGVEVPAIDHEKKWEFTATAKVGDKVTGGDIIGTVPETPVVLHKIMVPPYMSGTITEIKSGSFNVTETIATLKTDDGREVPLTMTQKWPVREEIGKASCRERV
;
A
#
# COMPACT_ATOMS: atom_id res chain seq x y z
N MET A 1 -5.24 -7.69 -14.79
CA MET A 1 -5.03 -7.82 -16.26
C MET A 1 -3.55 -7.92 -16.54
N SER A 2 -3.16 -8.57 -17.62
CA SER A 2 -1.75 -8.80 -17.94
C SER A 2 -1.43 -8.21 -19.31
N GLY A 3 -0.41 -7.37 -19.36
CA GLY A 3 0.20 -6.88 -20.59
C GLY A 3 1.45 -7.66 -20.94
N LYS A 4 2.10 -7.28 -22.03
CA LYS A 4 3.36 -7.89 -22.49
C LYS A 4 4.42 -6.83 -22.73
N VAL A 5 5.64 -7.12 -22.31
CA VAL A 5 6.81 -6.30 -22.60
C VAL A 5 7.08 -6.28 -24.10
N VAL A 6 7.27 -5.09 -24.65
CA VAL A 6 7.64 -4.86 -26.06
C VAL A 6 9.10 -4.48 -26.17
N LYS A 7 9.60 -3.65 -25.25
CA LYS A 7 10.96 -3.13 -25.27
C LYS A 7 11.51 -3.00 -23.85
N VAL A 8 12.78 -3.30 -23.68
CA VAL A 8 13.54 -3.07 -22.44
C VAL A 8 14.72 -2.17 -22.77
N SER A 9 14.93 -1.12 -22.00
CA SER A 9 16.03 -0.17 -22.16
C SER A 9 16.54 0.25 -20.77
N GLY A 10 17.42 -0.56 -20.19
CA GLY A 10 17.84 -0.39 -18.81
C GLY A 10 16.63 -0.50 -17.85
N PRO A 11 16.43 0.46 -16.94
CA PRO A 11 15.30 0.45 -16.01
C PRO A 11 13.96 0.79 -16.67
N LEU A 12 13.97 1.28 -17.91
CA LEU A 12 12.76 1.64 -18.65
C LEU A 12 12.25 0.45 -19.46
N VAL A 13 11.03 0.03 -19.18
CA VAL A 13 10.33 -1.05 -19.89
C VAL A 13 9.09 -0.48 -20.55
N VAL A 14 8.87 -0.85 -21.81
CA VAL A 14 7.64 -0.51 -22.54
C VAL A 14 6.81 -1.78 -22.68
N ALA A 15 5.56 -1.72 -22.29
CA ALA A 15 4.60 -2.83 -22.36
C ALA A 15 3.30 -2.41 -23.02
N THR A 16 2.60 -3.36 -23.66
CA THR A 16 1.28 -3.16 -24.29
C THR A 16 0.23 -4.07 -23.64
N GLY A 17 -1.05 -3.79 -23.89
CA GLY A 17 -2.16 -4.56 -23.32
C GLY A 17 -2.52 -4.13 -21.90
N LEU A 18 -2.26 -2.88 -21.54
CA LEU A 18 -2.50 -2.29 -20.22
C LEU A 18 -3.56 -1.19 -20.26
N SER A 19 -4.59 -1.32 -21.10
CA SER A 19 -5.64 -0.30 -21.30
C SER A 19 -6.34 0.16 -20.03
N ASP A 20 -6.43 -0.71 -19.02
CA ASP A 20 -7.15 -0.46 -17.77
C ASP A 20 -6.24 -0.03 -16.62
N ALA A 21 -4.94 0.10 -16.89
CA ALA A 21 -3.99 0.63 -15.93
C ALA A 21 -4.02 2.16 -15.91
N ASN A 22 -3.59 2.74 -14.80
CA ASN A 22 -3.46 4.18 -14.65
C ASN A 22 -1.99 4.58 -14.53
N MET A 23 -1.70 5.86 -14.75
CA MET A 23 -0.39 6.42 -14.41
C MET A 23 -0.15 6.25 -12.91
N SER A 24 1.09 6.05 -12.55
CA SER A 24 1.56 5.75 -11.18
C SER A 24 1.10 4.41 -10.59
N ASP A 25 0.36 3.58 -11.33
CA ASP A 25 0.06 2.22 -10.88
C ASP A 25 1.36 1.40 -10.76
N VAL A 26 1.45 0.63 -9.67
CA VAL A 26 2.51 -0.35 -9.49
C VAL A 26 2.24 -1.57 -10.37
N VAL A 27 3.27 -2.04 -11.02
CA VAL A 27 3.23 -3.24 -11.86
C VAL A 27 4.28 -4.26 -11.45
N ARG A 28 4.01 -5.52 -11.76
CA ARG A 28 4.94 -6.64 -11.62
C ARG A 28 5.38 -7.09 -12.99
N VAL A 29 6.68 -7.02 -13.26
CA VAL A 29 7.25 -7.24 -14.60
C VAL A 29 8.04 -8.54 -14.64
N GLY A 30 7.68 -9.40 -15.59
CA GLY A 30 8.36 -10.65 -15.89
C GLY A 30 8.19 -11.76 -14.87
N PRO A 31 8.85 -12.91 -15.08
CA PRO A 31 8.73 -14.10 -14.24
C PRO A 31 9.24 -13.87 -12.80
N GLN A 32 10.17 -12.95 -12.63
CA GLN A 32 10.74 -12.59 -11.33
C GLN A 32 9.85 -11.57 -10.59
N ARG A 33 8.74 -11.09 -11.20
CA ARG A 33 7.80 -10.14 -10.61
C ARG A 33 8.47 -8.84 -10.14
N LEU A 34 9.41 -8.32 -10.97
CA LEU A 34 10.13 -7.09 -10.67
C LEU A 34 9.16 -5.94 -10.43
N ILE A 35 9.42 -5.14 -9.40
CA ILE A 35 8.57 -4.01 -9.06
C ILE A 35 8.86 -2.85 -10.00
N GLY A 36 7.81 -2.31 -10.62
CA GLY A 36 7.88 -1.10 -11.44
C GLY A 36 6.66 -0.21 -11.27
N GLU A 37 6.76 1.01 -11.74
CA GLU A 37 5.71 2.03 -11.74
C GLU A 37 5.45 2.53 -13.15
N ILE A 38 4.20 2.71 -13.52
CA ILE A 38 3.81 3.29 -14.81
C ILE A 38 4.08 4.80 -14.79
N LEU A 39 5.02 5.25 -15.62
CA LEU A 39 5.35 6.66 -15.76
C LEU A 39 4.42 7.40 -16.74
N THR A 40 4.11 6.76 -17.87
CA THR A 40 3.26 7.33 -18.91
C THR A 40 2.43 6.27 -19.58
N MET A 41 1.24 6.67 -20.02
CA MET A 41 0.33 5.84 -20.79
C MET A 41 0.04 6.48 -22.14
N LYS A 42 0.04 5.69 -23.21
CA LYS A 42 -0.37 6.11 -24.55
C LYS A 42 -1.22 5.01 -25.19
N GLY A 43 -2.54 5.18 -25.09
CA GLY A 43 -3.48 4.11 -25.45
C GLY A 43 -3.33 2.91 -24.51
N ASP A 44 -3.06 1.74 -25.06
CA ASP A 44 -2.81 0.50 -24.34
C ASP A 44 -1.34 0.26 -23.98
N THR A 45 -0.46 1.19 -24.38
CA THR A 45 0.99 1.10 -24.19
C THR A 45 1.42 1.93 -22.97
N ALA A 46 2.13 1.29 -22.06
CA ALA A 46 2.69 1.89 -20.85
C ALA A 46 4.22 1.97 -20.92
N SER A 47 4.78 3.10 -20.49
CA SER A 47 6.19 3.20 -20.15
C SER A 47 6.35 3.01 -18.64
N ILE A 48 7.13 2.02 -18.26
CA ILE A 48 7.26 1.53 -16.91
C ILE A 48 8.70 1.74 -16.45
N GLN A 49 8.89 2.35 -15.29
CA GLN A 49 10.17 2.37 -14.60
C GLN A 49 10.24 1.18 -13.64
N VAL A 50 11.19 0.30 -13.86
CA VAL A 50 11.47 -0.82 -12.96
C VAL A 50 12.51 -0.40 -11.93
N TYR A 51 12.25 -0.67 -10.65
CA TYR A 51 13.13 -0.27 -9.55
C TYR A 51 14.26 -1.27 -9.27
N GLU A 52 14.16 -2.44 -9.86
CA GLU A 52 15.14 -3.51 -9.72
C GLU A 52 15.89 -3.71 -11.05
N GLU A 53 16.97 -4.48 -11.00
CA GLU A 53 17.76 -4.79 -12.20
C GLU A 53 16.97 -5.63 -13.20
N THR A 54 16.92 -5.17 -14.46
CA THR A 54 16.15 -5.78 -15.54
C THR A 54 16.93 -6.80 -16.37
N SER A 55 18.14 -7.19 -15.95
CA SER A 55 18.97 -8.19 -16.65
C SER A 55 18.21 -9.51 -16.80
N GLY A 56 18.14 -10.00 -18.04
CA GLY A 56 17.38 -11.22 -18.38
C GLY A 56 15.91 -10.99 -18.69
N LEU A 57 15.39 -9.77 -18.54
CA LEU A 57 14.05 -9.41 -18.98
C LEU A 57 14.07 -9.13 -20.49
N GLY A 58 13.14 -9.73 -21.24
CA GLY A 58 13.03 -9.56 -22.68
C GLY A 58 11.60 -9.29 -23.16
N PRO A 59 11.45 -8.96 -24.46
CA PRO A 59 10.14 -8.82 -25.08
C PRO A 59 9.30 -10.09 -24.92
N GLY A 60 7.98 -9.93 -24.74
CA GLY A 60 7.02 -11.00 -24.50
C GLY A 60 6.85 -11.38 -23.03
N ALA A 61 7.70 -10.88 -22.12
CA ALA A 61 7.51 -11.09 -20.68
C ALA A 61 6.20 -10.47 -20.21
N GLU A 62 5.55 -11.11 -19.24
CA GLU A 62 4.26 -10.67 -18.70
C GLU A 62 4.42 -9.45 -17.80
N VAL A 63 3.44 -8.54 -17.86
CA VAL A 63 3.32 -7.38 -16.95
C VAL A 63 1.95 -7.42 -16.31
N ILE A 64 1.91 -7.46 -14.98
CA ILE A 64 0.67 -7.51 -14.20
C ILE A 64 0.53 -6.19 -13.45
N THR A 65 -0.57 -5.47 -13.67
CA THR A 65 -0.89 -4.29 -12.87
C THR A 65 -1.51 -4.68 -11.54
N THR A 66 -1.19 -3.91 -10.49
CA THR A 66 -1.84 -4.02 -9.17
C THR A 66 -3.14 -3.22 -9.11
N GLY A 67 -3.36 -2.30 -10.06
CA GLY A 67 -4.51 -1.39 -10.08
C GLY A 67 -4.48 -0.34 -8.96
N ALA A 68 -3.33 -0.14 -8.34
CA ALA A 68 -3.15 0.83 -7.27
C ALA A 68 -1.78 1.50 -7.38
N PRO A 69 -1.67 2.79 -6.99
CA PRO A 69 -0.40 3.49 -6.97
C PRO A 69 0.51 2.93 -5.87
N MET A 70 1.79 3.28 -5.97
CA MET A 70 2.75 2.96 -4.91
C MET A 70 2.26 3.55 -3.61
N SER A 71 2.07 2.67 -2.63
CA SER A 71 1.53 3.02 -1.31
C SER A 71 2.45 2.50 -0.23
N VAL A 72 2.55 3.25 0.86
CA VAL A 72 3.21 2.81 2.09
C VAL A 72 2.17 2.25 3.05
N GLU A 73 2.52 1.19 3.74
CA GLU A 73 1.73 0.61 4.81
C GLU A 73 2.14 1.24 6.14
N LEU A 74 1.23 1.94 6.78
CA LEU A 74 1.46 2.65 8.05
C LEU A 74 0.69 1.97 9.18
N GLY A 75 1.37 1.72 10.28
CA GLY A 75 0.79 1.06 11.46
C GLY A 75 1.82 0.78 12.55
N PRO A 76 1.42 0.17 13.66
CA PRO A 76 2.32 -0.21 14.74
C PRO A 76 3.40 -1.21 14.27
N GLY A 77 4.63 -1.04 14.71
CA GLY A 77 5.76 -1.92 14.39
C GLY A 77 6.72 -1.35 13.36
N MET A 78 6.57 -0.08 12.97
CA MET A 78 7.48 0.58 12.02
C MET A 78 8.70 1.24 12.66
N ILE A 79 8.60 1.67 13.92
CA ILE A 79 9.56 2.63 14.53
C ILE A 79 10.96 2.04 14.68
N GLU A 80 11.09 0.75 14.89
CA GLU A 80 12.40 0.08 15.06
C GLU A 80 12.89 -0.60 13.76
N GLY A 81 12.11 -0.50 12.66
CA GLY A 81 12.43 -1.15 11.40
C GLY A 81 13.34 -0.33 10.50
N ILE A 82 14.26 -0.99 9.81
CA ILE A 82 15.07 -0.40 8.74
C ILE A 82 14.48 -0.87 7.40
N TYR A 83 14.13 0.11 6.53
CA TYR A 83 13.45 -0.14 5.28
C TYR A 83 14.26 0.35 4.09
N ASP A 84 14.04 -0.28 2.94
CA ASP A 84 14.54 0.22 1.66
C ASP A 84 13.59 1.29 1.06
N GLY A 85 13.93 1.79 -0.14
CA GLY A 85 13.18 2.86 -0.83
C GLY A 85 11.75 2.49 -1.27
N ILE A 86 11.35 1.21 -1.18
CA ILE A 86 10.01 0.71 -1.48
C ILE A 86 9.34 0.03 -0.27
N GLN A 87 9.79 0.40 0.92
CA GLN A 87 9.26 -0.05 2.20
C GLN A 87 9.39 -1.58 2.44
N ARG A 88 10.48 -2.22 1.97
CA ARG A 88 10.77 -3.60 2.35
C ARG A 88 11.65 -3.61 3.60
N PRO A 89 11.28 -4.32 4.68
CA PRO A 89 12.10 -4.41 5.89
C PRO A 89 13.37 -5.23 5.61
N LEU A 90 14.55 -4.61 5.78
CA LEU A 90 15.82 -5.22 5.43
C LEU A 90 16.12 -6.45 6.27
N GLU A 91 15.80 -6.43 7.56
CA GLU A 91 15.98 -7.57 8.45
C GLU A 91 15.24 -8.81 7.98
N LYS A 92 13.96 -8.66 7.61
CA LYS A 92 13.14 -9.77 7.09
C LYS A 92 13.59 -10.25 5.71
N ILE A 93 14.21 -9.37 4.90
CA ILE A 93 14.83 -9.78 3.63
C ILE A 93 16.03 -10.68 3.92
N VAL A 94 16.92 -10.27 4.84
CA VAL A 94 18.10 -11.06 5.22
C VAL A 94 17.69 -12.43 5.78
N GLU A 95 16.68 -12.48 6.63
CA GLU A 95 16.14 -13.76 7.15
C GLU A 95 15.63 -14.68 6.06
N LYS A 96 15.01 -14.13 4.99
CA LYS A 96 14.38 -14.90 3.92
C LYS A 96 15.35 -15.37 2.84
N VAL A 97 16.33 -14.53 2.48
CA VAL A 97 17.21 -14.76 1.32
C VAL A 97 18.70 -14.72 1.64
N GLY A 98 19.08 -14.41 2.89
CA GLY A 98 20.49 -14.29 3.31
C GLY A 98 21.07 -12.90 3.00
N ASP A 99 22.39 -12.80 3.03
CA ASP A 99 23.14 -11.53 2.94
C ASP A 99 23.03 -10.84 1.56
N CYS A 100 22.54 -11.53 0.54
CA CYS A 100 22.38 -10.98 -0.80
C CYS A 100 20.90 -10.76 -1.14
N ILE A 101 20.54 -9.50 -1.39
CA ILE A 101 19.16 -9.15 -1.83
C ILE A 101 18.93 -9.73 -3.22
N THR A 102 18.00 -10.69 -3.32
CA THR A 102 17.56 -11.24 -4.60
C THR A 102 16.42 -10.42 -5.18
N ARG A 103 16.34 -10.41 -6.53
CA ARG A 103 15.29 -9.67 -7.25
C ARG A 103 13.89 -10.25 -6.99
N GLY A 104 12.87 -9.39 -6.98
CA GLY A 104 11.48 -9.81 -6.83
C GLY A 104 11.08 -10.32 -5.45
N VAL A 105 11.89 -10.07 -4.40
CA VAL A 105 11.55 -10.47 -3.03
C VAL A 105 10.42 -9.62 -2.51
N GLU A 106 9.31 -10.27 -2.17
CA GLU A 106 8.17 -9.67 -1.49
C GLU A 106 8.20 -10.01 -0.01
N VAL A 107 8.18 -8.98 0.82
CA VAL A 107 8.07 -9.10 2.28
C VAL A 107 7.08 -8.03 2.74
N PRO A 108 6.12 -8.37 3.62
CA PRO A 108 5.21 -7.37 4.20
C PRO A 108 6.00 -6.28 4.91
N ALA A 109 5.58 -5.03 4.74
CA ALA A 109 6.24 -3.87 5.35
C ALA A 109 6.14 -3.90 6.88
N ILE A 110 5.02 -4.38 7.40
CA ILE A 110 4.75 -4.52 8.83
C ILE A 110 4.52 -6.00 9.16
N ASP A 111 4.79 -6.40 10.40
CA ASP A 111 4.50 -7.75 10.87
C ASP A 111 2.99 -7.94 11.08
N HIS A 112 2.36 -8.71 10.20
CA HIS A 112 0.93 -8.99 10.25
C HIS A 112 0.54 -10.06 11.28
N GLU A 113 1.52 -10.79 11.84
CA GLU A 113 1.25 -11.83 12.83
C GLU A 113 1.40 -11.34 14.27
N LYS A 114 2.20 -10.28 14.47
CA LYS A 114 2.43 -9.67 15.78
C LYS A 114 1.14 -9.08 16.33
N LYS A 115 0.82 -9.43 17.58
CA LYS A 115 -0.32 -8.88 18.29
C LYS A 115 0.06 -7.65 19.10
N TRP A 116 -0.85 -6.69 19.11
CA TRP A 116 -0.70 -5.41 19.77
C TRP A 116 -1.90 -5.15 20.70
N GLU A 117 -1.64 -4.59 21.87
CA GLU A 117 -2.68 -4.21 22.82
C GLU A 117 -3.32 -2.88 22.38
N PHE A 118 -4.49 -2.98 21.76
CA PHE A 118 -5.26 -1.80 21.33
C PHE A 118 -6.20 -1.34 22.44
N THR A 119 -6.10 -0.06 22.80
CA THR A 119 -7.00 0.61 23.74
C THR A 119 -7.85 1.62 22.99
N ALA A 120 -9.17 1.40 22.94
CA ALA A 120 -10.10 2.32 22.33
C ALA A 120 -10.22 3.62 23.15
N THR A 121 -10.13 4.77 22.49
CA THR A 121 -10.40 6.09 23.08
C THR A 121 -11.77 6.64 22.66
N ALA A 122 -12.22 6.28 21.47
CA ALA A 122 -13.55 6.62 20.97
C ALA A 122 -14.60 5.61 21.44
N LYS A 123 -15.87 5.97 21.36
CA LYS A 123 -17.01 5.18 21.80
C LYS A 123 -17.97 4.89 20.64
N VAL A 124 -18.76 3.85 20.79
CA VAL A 124 -19.89 3.57 19.89
C VAL A 124 -20.87 4.74 19.89
N GLY A 125 -21.22 5.23 18.72
CA GLY A 125 -22.08 6.39 18.52
C GLY A 125 -21.32 7.71 18.31
N ASP A 126 -20.01 7.75 18.51
CA ASP A 126 -19.21 8.94 18.24
C ASP A 126 -19.13 9.22 16.73
N LYS A 127 -19.33 10.48 16.36
CA LYS A 127 -19.06 10.96 15.01
C LYS A 127 -17.59 11.31 14.89
N VAL A 128 -16.95 10.74 13.86
CA VAL A 128 -15.52 10.90 13.60
C VAL A 128 -15.28 11.30 12.16
N THR A 129 -14.18 12.01 11.95
CA THR A 129 -13.70 12.46 10.63
C THR A 129 -12.26 11.98 10.41
N GLY A 130 -11.80 12.05 9.18
CA GLY A 130 -10.43 11.67 8.84
C GLY A 130 -9.40 12.39 9.72
N GLY A 131 -8.51 11.63 10.34
CA GLY A 131 -7.50 12.13 11.28
C GLY A 131 -7.89 12.06 12.76
N ASP A 132 -9.17 11.82 13.10
CA ASP A 132 -9.58 11.63 14.48
C ASP A 132 -9.01 10.36 15.08
N ILE A 133 -8.55 10.43 16.33
CA ILE A 133 -7.93 9.32 17.04
C ILE A 133 -9.02 8.42 17.63
N ILE A 134 -9.07 7.17 17.22
CA ILE A 134 -10.03 6.18 17.72
C ILE A 134 -9.48 5.28 18.82
N GLY A 135 -8.15 5.19 18.92
CA GLY A 135 -7.51 4.42 19.96
C GLY A 135 -6.00 4.55 19.95
N THR A 136 -5.35 3.85 20.87
CA THR A 136 -3.90 3.90 21.05
C THR A 136 -3.33 2.49 21.24
N VAL A 137 -2.05 2.33 20.85
CA VAL A 137 -1.28 1.10 21.00
C VAL A 137 0.09 1.46 21.58
N PRO A 138 0.53 0.88 22.69
CA PRO A 138 1.90 1.04 23.20
C PRO A 138 2.86 0.29 22.27
N GLU A 139 3.55 1.00 21.38
CA GLU A 139 4.49 0.41 20.41
C GLU A 139 5.86 0.16 21.04
N THR A 140 6.36 1.15 21.79
CA THR A 140 7.58 1.03 22.61
C THR A 140 7.32 1.66 24.00
N PRO A 141 8.22 1.47 24.99
CA PRO A 141 8.04 2.11 26.29
C PRO A 141 7.92 3.63 26.26
N VAL A 142 8.37 4.26 25.16
CA VAL A 142 8.39 5.73 24.97
C VAL A 142 7.33 6.17 23.98
N VAL A 143 6.92 5.30 23.05
CA VAL A 143 6.05 5.67 21.95
C VAL A 143 4.67 5.04 22.08
N LEU A 144 3.68 5.89 22.22
CA LEU A 144 2.27 5.54 22.16
C LEU A 144 1.73 5.82 20.75
N HIS A 145 1.56 4.77 19.97
CA HIS A 145 1.03 4.84 18.62
C HIS A 145 -0.46 5.21 18.65
N LYS A 146 -0.85 6.20 17.87
CA LYS A 146 -2.24 6.68 17.78
C LYS A 146 -2.89 6.14 16.51
N ILE A 147 -3.95 5.38 16.66
CA ILE A 147 -4.73 4.87 15.53
C ILE A 147 -5.78 5.89 15.16
N MET A 148 -5.77 6.32 13.91
CA MET A 148 -6.63 7.38 13.39
C MET A 148 -7.59 6.84 12.33
N VAL A 149 -8.70 7.55 12.14
CA VAL A 149 -9.60 7.34 11.00
C VAL A 149 -8.85 7.67 9.71
N PRO A 150 -8.93 6.83 8.65
CA PRO A 150 -8.30 7.12 7.37
C PRO A 150 -8.74 8.47 6.79
N PRO A 151 -7.87 9.17 6.03
CA PRO A 151 -8.23 10.42 5.38
C PRO A 151 -9.43 10.22 4.43
N TYR A 152 -10.18 11.27 4.22
CA TYR A 152 -11.38 11.28 3.36
C TYR A 152 -12.53 10.36 3.82
N MET A 153 -12.49 9.87 5.06
CA MET A 153 -13.59 9.12 5.67
C MET A 153 -14.23 9.93 6.78
N SER A 154 -15.56 9.92 6.84
CA SER A 154 -16.35 10.46 7.93
C SER A 154 -17.55 9.57 8.22
N GLY A 155 -18.01 9.55 9.45
CA GLY A 155 -19.15 8.73 9.81
C GLY A 155 -19.32 8.55 11.32
N THR A 156 -20.09 7.54 11.68
CA THR A 156 -20.36 7.19 13.08
C THR A 156 -19.80 5.83 13.41
N ILE A 157 -19.13 5.69 14.54
CA ILE A 157 -18.61 4.40 15.01
C ILE A 157 -19.78 3.52 15.43
N THR A 158 -19.96 2.37 14.79
CA THR A 158 -20.99 1.38 15.11
C THR A 158 -20.48 0.30 16.04
N GLU A 159 -19.21 -0.06 15.92
CA GLU A 159 -18.55 -1.05 16.78
C GLU A 159 -17.09 -0.63 17.00
N ILE A 160 -16.59 -0.82 18.23
CA ILE A 160 -15.18 -0.68 18.58
C ILE A 160 -14.85 -1.60 19.75
N LYS A 161 -13.69 -2.28 19.67
CA LYS A 161 -13.26 -3.27 20.65
C LYS A 161 -11.85 -2.96 21.11
N SER A 162 -11.62 -3.00 22.42
CA SER A 162 -10.28 -2.99 23.01
C SER A 162 -9.81 -4.43 23.23
N GLY A 163 -8.52 -4.69 23.07
CA GLY A 163 -7.93 -6.01 23.25
C GLY A 163 -6.66 -6.22 22.45
N SER A 164 -6.25 -7.48 22.39
CA SER A 164 -5.05 -7.88 21.65
C SER A 164 -5.41 -8.32 20.23
N PHE A 165 -4.98 -7.54 19.24
CA PHE A 165 -5.27 -7.76 17.83
C PHE A 165 -3.98 -7.72 17.01
N ASN A 166 -3.98 -8.40 15.86
CA ASN A 166 -2.97 -8.14 14.85
C ASN A 166 -3.32 -6.88 14.04
N VAL A 167 -2.38 -6.38 13.27
CA VAL A 167 -2.53 -5.10 12.56
C VAL A 167 -3.60 -5.13 11.46
N THR A 168 -3.97 -6.30 10.95
CA THR A 168 -4.96 -6.48 9.88
C THR A 168 -6.36 -6.83 10.39
N GLU A 169 -6.50 -7.16 11.67
CA GLU A 169 -7.81 -7.45 12.28
C GLU A 169 -8.64 -6.17 12.42
N THR A 170 -9.95 -6.32 12.29
CA THR A 170 -10.90 -5.22 12.45
C THR A 170 -11.04 -4.85 13.91
N ILE A 171 -10.65 -3.62 14.28
CA ILE A 171 -10.74 -3.06 15.63
C ILE A 171 -11.99 -2.22 15.84
N ALA A 172 -12.50 -1.61 14.77
CA ALA A 172 -13.71 -0.79 14.79
C ALA A 172 -14.44 -0.90 13.46
N THR A 173 -15.74 -0.56 13.46
CA THR A 173 -16.55 -0.43 12.25
C THR A 173 -17.10 0.99 12.18
N LEU A 174 -16.90 1.63 11.04
CA LEU A 174 -17.40 2.99 10.76
C LEU A 174 -18.57 2.90 9.78
N LYS A 175 -19.70 3.47 10.16
CA LYS A 175 -20.82 3.72 9.25
C LYS A 175 -20.64 5.10 8.63
N THR A 176 -20.30 5.15 7.36
CA THR A 176 -20.13 6.39 6.61
C THR A 176 -21.44 7.11 6.40
N ASP A 177 -21.39 8.41 6.08
CA ASP A 177 -22.58 9.23 5.81
C ASP A 177 -23.38 8.69 4.61
N ASP A 178 -22.75 7.96 3.70
CA ASP A 178 -23.38 7.24 2.59
C ASP A 178 -24.09 5.93 3.01
N GLY A 179 -24.06 5.59 4.30
CA GLY A 179 -24.69 4.40 4.88
C GLY A 179 -23.90 3.09 4.71
N ARG A 180 -22.67 3.13 4.18
CA ARG A 180 -21.79 1.96 4.05
C ARG A 180 -21.07 1.67 5.36
N GLU A 181 -20.91 0.41 5.71
CA GLU A 181 -20.09 -0.01 6.84
C GLU A 181 -18.68 -0.34 6.34
N VAL A 182 -17.69 0.32 6.94
CA VAL A 182 -16.26 0.17 6.60
C VAL A 182 -15.53 -0.34 7.83
N PRO A 183 -14.87 -1.51 7.73
CA PRO A 183 -14.04 -2.01 8.82
C PRO A 183 -12.76 -1.16 8.92
N LEU A 184 -12.40 -0.78 10.14
CA LEU A 184 -11.16 -0.08 10.44
C LEU A 184 -10.17 -1.06 11.08
N THR A 185 -8.93 -1.01 10.60
CA THR A 185 -7.80 -1.80 11.10
C THR A 185 -6.72 -0.90 11.68
N MET A 186 -5.70 -1.47 12.33
CA MET A 186 -4.57 -0.70 12.85
C MET A 186 -3.60 -0.26 11.75
N THR A 187 -3.68 -0.84 10.54
CA THR A 187 -2.89 -0.43 9.39
C THR A 187 -3.69 0.39 8.41
N GLN A 188 -2.99 1.30 7.75
CA GLN A 188 -3.53 2.10 6.64
C GLN A 188 -2.53 2.08 5.48
N LYS A 189 -3.04 2.02 4.25
CA LYS A 189 -2.23 2.18 3.04
C LYS A 189 -2.39 3.61 2.53
N TRP A 190 -1.29 4.32 2.47
CA TRP A 190 -1.25 5.69 1.97
C TRP A 190 -0.50 5.74 0.66
N PRO A 191 -1.10 6.30 -0.41
CA PRO A 191 -0.40 6.46 -1.68
C PRO A 191 0.76 7.45 -1.51
N VAL A 192 1.93 7.10 -2.04
CA VAL A 192 3.11 7.96 -2.05
C VAL A 192 2.96 9.08 -3.08
N ARG A 193 2.20 8.80 -4.14
CA ARG A 193 1.87 9.75 -5.22
C ARG A 193 0.40 9.64 -5.56
N GLU A 194 -0.23 10.79 -5.74
CA GLU A 194 -1.56 10.91 -6.32
C GLU A 194 -1.49 11.58 -7.67
N GLU A 195 -2.26 11.09 -8.64
CA GLU A 195 -2.36 11.70 -9.96
C GLU A 195 -3.18 13.00 -9.87
N ILE A 196 -2.53 14.14 -10.08
CA ILE A 196 -3.17 15.46 -10.00
C ILE A 196 -4.22 15.65 -11.12
N GLY A 197 -4.08 14.93 -12.24
CA GLY A 197 -4.96 15.07 -13.41
C GLY A 197 -6.41 14.59 -13.22
N LYS A 198 -6.66 13.66 -12.31
CA LYS A 198 -8.03 13.15 -12.06
C LYS A 198 -8.95 14.16 -11.35
N ALA A 199 -8.40 15.05 -10.53
CA ALA A 199 -9.17 16.09 -9.84
C ALA A 199 -9.67 17.16 -10.82
N SER A 200 -8.88 17.55 -11.82
CA SER A 200 -9.24 18.60 -12.79
C SER A 200 -10.29 18.17 -13.82
N CYS A 201 -10.46 16.86 -14.07
CA CYS A 201 -11.48 16.36 -14.99
C CYS A 201 -12.87 16.26 -14.34
N ARG A 202 -12.97 16.18 -13.00
CA ARG A 202 -14.26 16.14 -12.31
C ARG A 202 -14.90 17.52 -12.10
N GLU A 203 -14.15 18.61 -12.17
CA GLU A 203 -14.68 19.96 -12.02
C GLU A 203 -15.20 20.58 -13.33
N ARG A 204 -15.14 19.89 -14.47
CA ARG A 204 -15.58 20.37 -15.77
C ARG A 204 -16.82 19.68 -16.34
N VAL A 205 -17.65 19.16 -15.46
CA VAL A 205 -18.97 18.66 -15.90
C VAL A 205 -20.10 19.39 -15.17
#